data_81f27d20a1b59c68c2c6177ea7d08761
#
_entry.id   81f27d20a1b59c68c2c6177ea7d08761
#
_cell.length_a   1.000
_cell.length_b   1.000
_cell.length_c   1.000
_cell.angle_alpha   90.00
_cell.angle_beta   90.00
_cell.angle_gamma   90.00
#
_symmetry.space_group_name_H-M   'P 1'
#
loop_
_entity.id
_entity.type
_entity.pdbx_description
1 polymer ?
#
loop_
_entity_poly.entity_id
_entity_poly.type
_entity_poly.pdbx_seq_one_letter_code
_entity_poly.pdbx_strand_id
1 'polypeptide(L)'
;MKNKIKNLEAFEQHTERYEEWFEKNKLAYLSELEGVKSLLPGGKGVEIGVGTGRFAERLGIEFGIDPSLSMLKVARKRKIKVIGGIGEYLPITNNSFDFALITTTLCFLKNVEKTLKEIKRILREKGSIILAFIDKKSFLGNLYMKKKEKSPFYKFANFYSAKEVIEKLKKTGFSKPETKQTLFSFPEELKKIDDIKDGFGNGGFVIVRMRKNREV
;
A
#
# COMPACT_ATOMS: atom_id res chain seq x y z
N MET A 1 10.44 -25.96 -6.75
CA MET A 1 9.84 -24.60 -6.65
C MET A 1 9.15 -24.43 -5.29
N LYS A 2 9.88 -24.04 -4.22
CA LYS A 2 9.29 -23.78 -2.88
C LYS A 2 9.93 -22.54 -2.27
N ASN A 3 9.82 -21.39 -2.94
CA ASN A 3 9.97 -20.08 -2.26
C ASN A 3 8.57 -19.54 -1.99
N LYS A 4 7.87 -20.14 -1.03
CA LYS A 4 6.64 -19.58 -0.49
C LYS A 4 6.93 -18.14 -0.06
N ILE A 5 6.09 -17.21 -0.48
CA ILE A 5 6.06 -15.86 0.09
C ILE A 5 5.72 -16.06 1.56
N LYS A 6 6.68 -15.82 2.46
CA LYS A 6 6.56 -16.19 3.89
C LYS A 6 5.33 -15.61 4.58
N ASN A 7 4.82 -14.48 4.10
CA ASN A 7 3.62 -13.83 4.64
C ASN A 7 2.32 -14.28 3.97
N LEU A 8 2.38 -14.92 2.78
CA LEU A 8 1.18 -15.29 2.01
C LEU A 8 0.26 -16.23 2.80
N GLU A 9 0.84 -17.19 3.50
CA GLU A 9 0.08 -18.16 4.28
C GLU A 9 -0.79 -17.52 5.34
N ALA A 10 -0.29 -16.49 6.02
CA ALA A 10 -1.06 -15.75 7.02
C ALA A 10 -2.29 -15.05 6.39
N PHE A 11 -2.13 -14.45 5.21
CA PHE A 11 -3.23 -13.80 4.49
C PHE A 11 -4.23 -14.81 3.92
N GLU A 12 -3.78 -15.99 3.49
CA GLU A 12 -4.65 -17.08 3.04
C GLU A 12 -5.51 -17.65 4.18
N GLN A 13 -4.91 -17.83 5.37
CA GLN A 13 -5.57 -18.50 6.50
C GLN A 13 -6.38 -17.54 7.37
N HIS A 14 -6.07 -16.25 7.39
CA HIS A 14 -6.64 -15.30 8.35
C HIS A 14 -7.34 -14.11 7.66
N THR A 15 -7.97 -14.34 6.52
CA THR A 15 -8.70 -13.30 5.77
C THR A 15 -9.79 -12.64 6.62
N GLU A 16 -10.54 -13.41 7.42
CA GLU A 16 -11.59 -12.88 8.31
C GLU A 16 -10.99 -11.96 9.38
N ARG A 17 -9.94 -12.41 10.06
CA ARG A 17 -9.23 -11.59 11.07
C ARG A 17 -8.65 -10.31 10.46
N TYR A 18 -8.23 -10.35 9.20
CA TYR A 18 -7.79 -9.17 8.46
C TYR A 18 -8.95 -8.18 8.27
N GLU A 19 -10.15 -8.66 7.91
CA GLU A 19 -11.35 -7.85 7.77
C GLU A 19 -11.80 -7.24 9.11
N GLU A 20 -11.78 -8.02 10.20
CA GLU A 20 -12.13 -7.58 11.55
C GLU A 20 -11.28 -6.39 12.02
N TRP A 21 -10.03 -6.29 11.57
CA TRP A 21 -9.18 -5.17 11.92
C TRP A 21 -9.79 -3.83 11.48
N PHE A 22 -10.33 -3.76 10.28
CA PHE A 22 -10.94 -2.54 9.73
C PHE A 22 -12.21 -2.13 10.46
N GLU A 23 -12.99 -3.09 10.92
CA GLU A 23 -14.20 -2.81 11.72
C GLU A 23 -13.79 -2.31 13.12
N LYS A 24 -12.85 -2.98 13.75
CA LYS A 24 -12.34 -2.61 15.08
C LYS A 24 -11.64 -1.26 15.09
N ASN A 25 -10.89 -0.94 14.05
CA ASN A 25 -10.09 0.29 13.94
C ASN A 25 -10.67 1.23 12.86
N LYS A 26 -11.99 1.35 12.82
CA LYS A 26 -12.70 2.07 11.76
C LYS A 26 -12.21 3.51 11.58
N LEU A 27 -11.95 4.25 12.65
CA LEU A 27 -11.49 5.63 12.57
C LEU A 27 -10.07 5.72 12.00
N ALA A 28 -9.18 4.80 12.36
CA ALA A 28 -7.84 4.72 11.79
C ALA A 28 -7.91 4.41 10.28
N TYR A 29 -8.68 3.39 9.89
CA TYR A 29 -8.91 3.07 8.49
C TYR A 29 -9.45 4.25 7.67
N LEU A 30 -10.44 4.97 8.21
CA LEU A 30 -10.99 6.15 7.52
C LEU A 30 -9.98 7.29 7.42
N SER A 31 -9.13 7.48 8.43
CA SER A 31 -8.03 8.46 8.38
C SER A 31 -7.00 8.10 7.30
N GLU A 32 -6.61 6.83 7.23
CA GLU A 32 -5.72 6.31 6.18
C GLU A 32 -6.34 6.49 4.79
N LEU A 33 -7.63 6.17 4.65
CA LEU A 33 -8.37 6.30 3.39
C LEU A 33 -8.43 7.74 2.90
N GLU A 34 -8.81 8.69 3.76
CA GLU A 34 -8.83 10.11 3.42
C GLU A 34 -7.42 10.64 3.10
N GLY A 35 -6.40 10.17 3.84
CA GLY A 35 -5.01 10.47 3.53
C GLY A 35 -4.62 10.03 2.12
N VAL A 36 -4.93 8.79 1.73
CA VAL A 36 -4.66 8.28 0.37
C VAL A 36 -5.45 9.07 -0.67
N LYS A 37 -6.74 9.30 -0.43
CA LYS A 37 -7.63 10.06 -1.33
C LYS A 37 -7.11 11.46 -1.62
N SER A 38 -6.48 12.12 -0.63
CA SER A 38 -5.95 13.48 -0.78
C SER A 38 -4.82 13.61 -1.82
N LEU A 39 -4.12 12.51 -2.12
CA LEU A 39 -3.07 12.44 -3.15
C LEU A 39 -3.43 11.57 -4.36
N LEU A 40 -4.66 11.03 -4.42
CA LEU A 40 -5.07 10.15 -5.51
C LEU A 40 -5.29 10.99 -6.79
N PRO A 41 -4.59 10.70 -7.90
CA PRO A 41 -4.84 11.39 -9.15
C PRO A 41 -6.10 10.84 -9.84
N GLY A 42 -6.62 11.57 -10.81
CA GLY A 42 -7.62 11.03 -11.73
C GLY A 42 -7.04 10.01 -12.69
N GLY A 43 -7.92 9.28 -13.39
CA GLY A 43 -7.55 8.32 -14.43
C GLY A 43 -7.72 6.87 -14.02
N LYS A 44 -7.21 5.96 -14.86
CA LYS A 44 -7.30 4.51 -14.65
C LYS A 44 -6.22 4.04 -13.68
N GLY A 45 -6.64 3.54 -12.52
CA GLY A 45 -5.75 3.07 -11.46
C GLY A 45 -5.71 1.56 -11.30
N VAL A 46 -4.64 1.08 -10.62
CA VAL A 46 -4.51 -0.30 -10.15
C VAL A 46 -3.95 -0.30 -8.73
N GLU A 47 -4.46 -1.17 -7.87
CA GLU A 47 -3.88 -1.40 -6.54
C GLU A 47 -3.05 -2.70 -6.55
N ILE A 48 -1.77 -2.60 -6.15
CA ILE A 48 -0.83 -3.72 -6.03
C ILE A 48 -0.78 -4.16 -4.57
N GLY A 49 -1.11 -5.43 -4.30
CA GLY A 49 -1.41 -5.92 -2.98
C GLY A 49 -2.80 -5.46 -2.54
N VAL A 50 -3.79 -5.65 -3.41
CA VAL A 50 -5.17 -5.17 -3.19
C VAL A 50 -5.85 -5.84 -1.99
N GLY A 51 -5.36 -6.98 -1.53
CA GLY A 51 -5.95 -7.74 -0.44
C GLY A 51 -7.42 -8.02 -0.69
N THR A 52 -8.26 -7.67 0.28
CA THR A 52 -9.72 -7.79 0.19
C THR A 52 -10.40 -6.67 -0.59
N GLY A 53 -9.64 -5.68 -1.08
CA GLY A 53 -10.16 -4.56 -1.88
C GLY A 53 -10.75 -3.39 -1.10
N ARG A 54 -10.47 -3.28 0.20
CA ARG A 54 -11.02 -2.23 1.07
C ARG A 54 -10.69 -0.81 0.61
N PHE A 55 -9.44 -0.57 0.20
CA PHE A 55 -9.04 0.74 -0.33
C PHE A 55 -9.52 0.91 -1.77
N ALA A 56 -9.30 -0.07 -2.64
CA ALA A 56 -9.72 -0.01 -4.04
C ALA A 56 -11.22 0.32 -4.19
N GLU A 57 -12.10 -0.38 -3.45
CA GLU A 57 -13.54 -0.15 -3.48
C GLU A 57 -13.92 1.30 -3.14
N ARG A 58 -13.40 1.82 -2.04
CA ARG A 58 -13.71 3.16 -1.54
C ARG A 58 -13.07 4.29 -2.36
N LEU A 59 -11.97 3.99 -3.04
CA LEU A 59 -11.25 4.94 -3.90
C LEU A 59 -11.68 4.87 -5.37
N GLY A 60 -12.61 3.97 -5.73
CA GLY A 60 -13.06 3.79 -7.11
C GLY A 60 -12.01 3.16 -8.02
N ILE A 61 -11.06 2.40 -7.47
CA ILE A 61 -10.03 1.68 -8.23
C ILE A 61 -10.60 0.34 -8.66
N GLU A 62 -10.78 0.16 -9.98
CA GLU A 62 -11.43 -1.03 -10.52
C GLU A 62 -10.51 -2.26 -10.61
N PHE A 63 -9.20 -2.09 -10.60
CA PHE A 63 -8.23 -3.15 -10.85
C PHE A 63 -7.35 -3.40 -9.63
N GLY A 64 -7.15 -4.68 -9.30
CA GLY A 64 -6.33 -5.09 -8.18
C GLY A 64 -5.50 -6.33 -8.46
N ILE A 65 -4.30 -6.40 -7.88
CA ILE A 65 -3.41 -7.56 -7.95
C ILE A 65 -3.05 -7.98 -6.54
N ASP A 66 -3.15 -9.27 -6.26
CA ASP A 66 -2.71 -9.86 -4.99
C ASP A 66 -2.31 -11.33 -5.21
N PRO A 67 -1.32 -11.87 -4.50
CA PRO A 67 -0.98 -13.28 -4.58
C PRO A 67 -1.95 -14.19 -3.82
N SER A 68 -2.76 -13.67 -2.89
CA SER A 68 -3.68 -14.46 -2.05
C SER A 68 -5.02 -14.68 -2.73
N LEU A 69 -5.34 -15.93 -3.03
CA LEU A 69 -6.62 -16.29 -3.63
C LEU A 69 -7.80 -16.05 -2.66
N SER A 70 -7.58 -16.25 -1.36
CA SER A 70 -8.59 -16.00 -0.33
C SER A 70 -8.95 -14.52 -0.27
N MET A 71 -7.95 -13.63 -0.30
CA MET A 71 -8.16 -12.18 -0.37
C MET A 71 -8.88 -11.78 -1.66
N LEU A 72 -8.44 -12.28 -2.81
CA LEU A 72 -9.05 -11.97 -4.11
C LEU A 72 -10.51 -12.41 -4.21
N LYS A 73 -10.92 -13.48 -3.54
CA LYS A 73 -12.33 -13.90 -3.47
C LYS A 73 -13.21 -12.81 -2.82
N VAL A 74 -12.70 -12.16 -1.78
CA VAL A 74 -13.40 -11.06 -1.09
C VAL A 74 -13.42 -9.81 -1.96
N ALA A 75 -12.27 -9.44 -2.57
CA ALA A 75 -12.17 -8.29 -3.47
C ALA A 75 -13.13 -8.38 -4.67
N ARG A 76 -13.33 -9.57 -5.23
CA ARG A 76 -14.34 -9.80 -6.29
C ARG A 76 -15.76 -9.49 -5.83
N LYS A 77 -16.13 -9.81 -4.59
CA LYS A 77 -17.45 -9.45 -4.03
C LYS A 77 -17.63 -7.94 -3.94
N ARG A 78 -16.54 -7.17 -3.81
CA ARG A 78 -16.50 -5.71 -3.89
C ARG A 78 -16.39 -5.17 -5.34
N LYS A 79 -16.65 -6.04 -6.33
CA LYS A 79 -16.65 -5.69 -7.77
C LYS A 79 -15.29 -5.23 -8.30
N ILE A 80 -14.20 -5.55 -7.62
CA ILE A 80 -12.85 -5.28 -8.12
C ILE A 80 -12.46 -6.33 -9.17
N LYS A 81 -11.94 -5.90 -10.32
CA LYS A 81 -11.36 -6.75 -11.37
C LYS A 81 -9.98 -7.19 -10.90
N VAL A 82 -9.88 -8.43 -10.39
CA VAL A 82 -8.66 -8.91 -9.74
C VAL A 82 -7.89 -9.91 -10.58
N ILE A 83 -6.56 -9.84 -10.48
CA ILE A 83 -5.62 -10.76 -11.11
C ILE A 83 -4.70 -11.31 -10.00
N GLY A 84 -4.48 -12.63 -10.00
CA GLY A 84 -3.48 -13.25 -9.12
C GLY A 84 -2.07 -12.92 -9.60
N GLY A 85 -1.23 -12.38 -8.72
CA GLY A 85 0.13 -12.00 -9.09
C GLY A 85 0.92 -11.38 -7.94
N ILE A 86 2.22 -11.21 -8.15
CA ILE A 86 3.13 -10.57 -7.21
C ILE A 86 3.68 -9.28 -7.80
N GLY A 87 4.04 -8.34 -6.94
CA GLY A 87 4.53 -7.02 -7.36
C GLY A 87 5.79 -7.08 -8.23
N GLU A 88 6.65 -8.07 -8.01
CA GLU A 88 7.90 -8.27 -8.73
C GLU A 88 7.74 -8.77 -10.16
N TYR A 89 6.55 -9.23 -10.55
CA TYR A 89 6.22 -9.74 -11.88
C TYR A 89 4.73 -9.50 -12.15
N LEU A 90 4.41 -8.28 -12.58
CA LEU A 90 3.03 -7.88 -12.84
C LEU A 90 2.53 -8.44 -14.17
N PRO A 91 1.44 -9.22 -14.19
CA PRO A 91 0.85 -9.76 -15.43
C PRO A 91 0.03 -8.69 -16.17
N ILE A 92 0.65 -7.56 -16.44
CA ILE A 92 0.07 -6.37 -17.05
C ILE A 92 0.98 -5.87 -18.16
N THR A 93 0.40 -5.42 -19.27
CA THR A 93 1.12 -4.80 -20.36
C THR A 93 1.70 -3.44 -19.98
N ASN A 94 2.71 -2.96 -20.72
CA ASN A 94 3.31 -1.66 -20.51
C ASN A 94 2.27 -0.54 -20.69
N ASN A 95 2.48 0.59 -20.03
CA ASN A 95 1.70 1.83 -20.23
C ASN A 95 0.17 1.64 -20.14
N SER A 96 -0.31 0.83 -19.18
CA SER A 96 -1.72 0.44 -19.05
C SER A 96 -2.51 1.30 -18.06
N PHE A 97 -1.83 1.98 -17.11
CA PHE A 97 -2.46 2.71 -16.02
C PHE A 97 -1.91 4.12 -15.87
N ASP A 98 -2.78 5.02 -15.41
CA ASP A 98 -2.42 6.41 -15.11
C ASP A 98 -1.82 6.52 -13.70
N PHE A 99 -2.21 5.61 -12.79
CA PHE A 99 -1.58 5.50 -11.48
C PHE A 99 -1.58 4.08 -10.94
N ALA A 100 -0.66 3.82 -10.02
CA ALA A 100 -0.59 2.60 -9.22
C ALA A 100 -0.56 2.96 -7.74
N LEU A 101 -1.39 2.29 -6.94
CA LEU A 101 -1.46 2.41 -5.50
C LEU A 101 -0.84 1.17 -4.84
N ILE A 102 -0.07 1.37 -3.79
CA ILE A 102 0.34 0.33 -2.83
C ILE A 102 -0.05 0.82 -1.43
N THR A 103 -1.02 0.16 -0.80
CA THR A 103 -1.44 0.49 0.57
C THR A 103 -1.07 -0.64 1.51
N THR A 104 -0.30 -0.34 2.56
CA THR A 104 0.14 -1.28 3.62
C THR A 104 0.84 -2.56 3.13
N THR A 105 1.16 -2.66 1.84
CA THR A 105 1.73 -3.86 1.20
C THR A 105 3.25 -3.79 1.06
N LEU A 106 3.82 -2.56 1.03
CA LEU A 106 5.26 -2.35 0.81
C LEU A 106 6.16 -3.20 1.71
N CYS A 107 5.79 -3.37 2.97
CA CYS A 107 6.56 -4.13 3.96
C CYS A 107 6.57 -5.64 3.70
N PHE A 108 5.73 -6.16 2.83
CA PHE A 108 5.62 -7.58 2.48
C PHE A 108 6.31 -7.94 1.16
N LEU A 109 6.73 -6.94 0.38
CA LEU A 109 7.42 -7.16 -0.89
C LEU A 109 8.80 -7.79 -0.66
N LYS A 110 9.09 -8.85 -1.41
CA LYS A 110 10.38 -9.54 -1.34
C LYS A 110 11.50 -8.71 -1.97
N ASN A 111 11.19 -8.02 -3.06
CA ASN A 111 12.12 -7.15 -3.77
C ASN A 111 11.41 -5.84 -4.19
N VAL A 112 11.51 -4.83 -3.33
CA VAL A 112 10.89 -3.53 -3.54
C VAL A 112 11.37 -2.87 -4.83
N GLU A 113 12.66 -2.90 -5.13
CA GLU A 113 13.22 -2.25 -6.33
C GLU A 113 12.68 -2.87 -7.61
N LYS A 114 12.56 -4.20 -7.65
CA LYS A 114 11.97 -4.90 -8.79
C LYS A 114 10.48 -4.56 -8.94
N THR A 115 9.73 -4.51 -7.83
CA THR A 115 8.33 -4.08 -7.85
C THR A 115 8.18 -2.66 -8.37
N LEU A 116 9.04 -1.72 -7.93
CA LEU A 116 8.99 -0.34 -8.41
C LEU A 116 9.32 -0.23 -9.92
N LYS A 117 10.24 -1.06 -10.43
CA LYS A 117 10.51 -1.15 -11.88
C LYS A 117 9.30 -1.66 -12.66
N GLU A 118 8.63 -2.70 -12.17
CA GLU A 118 7.40 -3.22 -12.77
C GLU A 118 6.28 -2.17 -12.75
N ILE A 119 6.11 -1.46 -11.64
CA ILE A 119 5.14 -0.37 -11.56
C ILE A 119 5.48 0.74 -12.57
N LYS A 120 6.76 1.13 -12.68
CA LYS A 120 7.19 2.11 -13.69
C LYS A 120 6.85 1.63 -15.11
N ARG A 121 7.02 0.34 -15.41
CA ARG A 121 6.72 -0.26 -16.71
C ARG A 121 5.23 -0.18 -17.06
N ILE A 122 4.35 -0.49 -16.11
CA ILE A 122 2.90 -0.51 -16.35
C ILE A 122 2.26 0.88 -16.35
N LEU A 123 2.94 1.88 -15.80
CA LEU A 123 2.47 3.26 -15.79
C LEU A 123 2.71 3.92 -17.15
N ARG A 124 1.69 4.64 -17.62
CA ARG A 124 1.76 5.54 -18.77
C ARG A 124 2.79 6.65 -18.53
N GLU A 125 3.12 7.39 -19.58
CA GLU A 125 3.88 8.62 -19.41
C GLU A 125 3.14 9.59 -18.49
N LYS A 126 3.90 10.27 -17.62
CA LYS A 126 3.36 11.15 -16.56
C LYS A 126 2.51 10.45 -15.49
N GLY A 127 2.39 9.11 -15.55
CA GLY A 127 1.70 8.33 -14.54
C GLY A 127 2.34 8.48 -13.16
N SER A 128 1.57 8.17 -12.12
CA SER A 128 2.00 8.35 -10.73
C SER A 128 1.98 7.04 -9.96
N ILE A 129 2.92 6.91 -9.03
CA ILE A 129 2.86 5.90 -7.98
C ILE A 129 2.43 6.57 -6.67
N ILE A 130 1.57 5.89 -5.92
CA ILE A 130 1.18 6.28 -4.56
C ILE A 130 1.53 5.12 -3.63
N LEU A 131 2.35 5.40 -2.62
CA LEU A 131 2.71 4.47 -1.56
C LEU A 131 2.15 4.97 -0.25
N ALA A 132 1.35 4.17 0.43
CA ALA A 132 0.75 4.49 1.72
C ALA A 132 1.11 3.40 2.73
N PHE A 133 1.76 3.78 3.83
CA PHE A 133 2.38 2.82 4.74
C PHE A 133 2.61 3.40 6.14
N ILE A 134 2.81 2.52 7.11
CA ILE A 134 3.24 2.90 8.46
C ILE A 134 4.73 3.26 8.40
N ASP A 135 5.07 4.50 8.75
CA ASP A 135 6.45 4.97 8.77
C ASP A 135 7.23 4.28 9.90
N LYS A 136 8.30 3.58 9.54
CA LYS A 136 9.21 2.88 10.47
C LYS A 136 9.70 3.77 11.62
N LYS A 137 9.92 5.07 11.36
CA LYS A 137 10.44 6.01 12.35
C LYS A 137 9.37 6.65 13.23
N SER A 138 8.08 6.43 12.94
CA SER A 138 6.98 6.93 13.74
C SER A 138 6.81 6.13 15.05
N PHE A 139 6.03 6.69 15.98
CA PHE A 139 5.63 5.98 17.20
C PHE A 139 4.87 4.68 16.87
N LEU A 140 4.01 4.72 15.85
CA LEU A 140 3.23 3.56 15.39
C LEU A 140 4.14 2.50 14.77
N GLY A 141 5.09 2.89 13.91
CA GLY A 141 6.09 2.00 13.34
C GLY A 141 6.94 1.32 14.40
N ASN A 142 7.38 2.05 15.42
CA ASN A 142 8.10 1.50 16.56
C ASN A 142 7.27 0.45 17.32
N LEU A 143 5.96 0.69 17.52
CA LEU A 143 5.06 -0.26 18.15
C LEU A 143 4.93 -1.54 17.31
N TYR A 144 4.71 -1.40 15.99
CA TYR A 144 4.59 -2.55 15.08
C TYR A 144 5.87 -3.38 15.03
N MET A 145 7.03 -2.74 14.99
CA MET A 145 8.33 -3.45 15.03
C MET A 145 8.53 -4.21 16.33
N LYS A 146 8.16 -3.65 17.48
CA LYS A 146 8.25 -4.34 18.78
C LYS A 146 7.32 -5.56 18.87
N LYS A 147 6.13 -5.46 18.27
CA LYS A 147 5.09 -6.50 18.32
C LYS A 147 5.15 -7.50 17.15
N LYS A 148 6.02 -7.29 16.15
CA LYS A 148 5.96 -8.04 14.87
C LYS A 148 6.13 -9.56 15.04
N GLU A 149 6.99 -10.02 15.94
CA GLU A 149 7.23 -11.45 16.15
C GLU A 149 5.97 -12.21 16.63
N LYS A 150 5.06 -11.51 17.30
CA LYS A 150 3.78 -12.07 17.78
C LYS A 150 2.64 -11.92 16.77
N SER A 151 2.86 -11.20 15.67
CA SER A 151 1.84 -10.96 14.67
C SER A 151 1.91 -12.02 13.57
N PRO A 152 0.82 -12.71 13.23
CA PRO A 152 0.80 -13.64 12.11
C PRO A 152 1.08 -12.90 10.78
N PHE A 153 0.65 -11.66 10.63
CA PHE A 153 0.82 -10.89 9.41
C PHE A 153 2.20 -10.23 9.29
N TYR A 154 2.70 -9.62 10.38
CA TYR A 154 3.90 -8.76 10.33
C TYR A 154 5.21 -9.48 10.69
N LYS A 155 5.18 -10.74 11.10
CA LYS A 155 6.39 -11.49 11.54
C LYS A 155 7.56 -11.37 10.56
N PHE A 156 7.29 -11.39 9.27
CA PHE A 156 8.29 -11.30 8.21
C PHE A 156 8.26 -9.94 7.47
N ALA A 157 7.58 -8.93 8.02
CA ALA A 157 7.50 -7.62 7.40
C ALA A 157 8.81 -6.84 7.52
N ASN A 158 9.16 -6.09 6.47
CA ASN A 158 10.25 -5.15 6.44
C ASN A 158 9.69 -3.73 6.42
N PHE A 159 9.75 -3.02 7.54
CA PHE A 159 9.28 -1.64 7.61
C PHE A 159 10.28 -0.66 7.01
N TYR A 160 9.77 0.38 6.36
CA TYR A 160 10.54 1.44 5.74
C TYR A 160 10.13 2.80 6.31
N SER A 161 11.08 3.73 6.39
CA SER A 161 10.80 5.14 6.66
C SER A 161 10.41 5.88 5.37
N ALA A 162 9.70 6.99 5.51
CA ALA A 162 9.32 7.85 4.38
C ALA A 162 10.55 8.27 3.55
N LYS A 163 11.66 8.61 4.21
CA LYS A 163 12.91 8.97 3.54
C LYS A 163 13.46 7.82 2.70
N GLU A 164 13.52 6.59 3.25
CA GLU A 164 13.99 5.40 2.51
C GLU A 164 13.11 5.12 1.28
N VAL A 165 11.80 5.27 1.42
CA VAL A 165 10.83 5.07 0.32
C VAL A 165 11.05 6.09 -0.80
N ILE A 166 11.15 7.38 -0.46
CA ILE A 166 11.39 8.45 -1.43
C ILE A 166 12.72 8.23 -2.19
N GLU A 167 13.78 7.84 -1.49
CA GLU A 167 15.07 7.54 -2.14
C GLU A 167 15.00 6.33 -3.09
N LYS A 168 14.27 5.27 -2.72
CA LYS A 168 14.05 4.11 -3.61
C LYS A 168 13.27 4.51 -4.85
N LEU A 169 12.23 5.33 -4.70
CA LEU A 169 11.44 5.86 -5.82
C LEU A 169 12.29 6.72 -6.76
N LYS A 170 13.11 7.64 -6.22
CA LYS A 170 14.03 8.45 -7.02
C LYS A 170 14.99 7.59 -7.83
N LYS A 171 15.63 6.59 -7.20
CA LYS A 171 16.55 5.64 -7.86
C LYS A 171 15.87 4.82 -8.97
N THR A 172 14.56 4.63 -8.89
CA THR A 172 13.80 3.89 -9.90
C THR A 172 13.26 4.77 -11.02
N GLY A 173 13.49 6.09 -10.95
CA GLY A 173 13.10 7.04 -12.00
C GLY A 173 11.73 7.66 -11.77
N PHE A 174 11.39 7.92 -10.51
CA PHE A 174 10.29 8.77 -10.13
C PHE A 174 10.81 10.11 -9.55
N SER A 175 10.01 11.16 -9.67
CA SER A 175 10.36 12.51 -9.23
C SER A 175 9.16 13.24 -8.63
N LYS A 176 9.41 14.47 -8.12
CA LYS A 176 8.39 15.36 -7.56
C LYS A 176 7.60 14.70 -6.42
N PRO A 177 8.23 14.42 -5.27
CA PRO A 177 7.54 13.85 -4.13
C PRO A 177 6.52 14.82 -3.56
N GLU A 178 5.28 14.34 -3.42
CA GLU A 178 4.20 14.95 -2.64
C GLU A 178 3.95 14.02 -1.47
N THR A 179 3.89 14.53 -0.25
CA THR A 179 3.75 13.70 0.94
C THR A 179 2.67 14.22 1.87
N LYS A 180 1.91 13.31 2.43
CA LYS A 180 0.92 13.55 3.48
C LYS A 180 1.13 12.57 4.62
N GLN A 181 0.63 12.91 5.78
CA GLN A 181 0.66 12.06 6.97
C GLN A 181 -0.61 12.19 7.78
N THR A 182 -0.96 11.12 8.47
CA THR A 182 -2.10 11.02 9.39
C THR A 182 -1.79 10.02 10.50
N LEU A 183 -2.75 9.75 11.37
CA LEU A 183 -2.60 8.94 12.57
C LEU A 183 -1.56 9.54 13.52
N PHE A 184 -1.95 10.63 14.21
CA PHE A 184 -1.09 11.31 15.20
C PHE A 184 -1.25 10.74 16.61
N SER A 185 -2.19 9.81 16.82
CA SER A 185 -2.36 8.99 18.02
C SER A 185 -2.53 7.52 17.67
N PHE A 186 -2.55 6.64 18.67
CA PHE A 186 -2.78 5.21 18.43
C PHE A 186 -4.20 4.96 17.93
N PRO A 187 -4.42 3.93 17.05
CA PRO A 187 -5.74 3.63 16.51
C PRO A 187 -6.85 3.51 17.53
N GLU A 188 -6.56 2.92 18.69
CA GLU A 188 -7.50 2.73 19.81
C GLU A 188 -7.85 4.01 20.57
N GLU A 189 -7.06 5.08 20.40
CA GLU A 189 -7.25 6.37 21.09
C GLU A 189 -8.06 7.37 20.24
N LEU A 190 -8.26 7.07 18.96
CA LEU A 190 -8.95 7.96 18.03
C LEU A 190 -10.43 8.11 18.41
N LYS A 191 -10.89 9.35 18.52
CA LYS A 191 -12.30 9.71 18.78
C LYS A 191 -13.02 10.24 17.52
N LYS A 192 -12.28 10.58 16.48
CA LYS A 192 -12.74 11.05 15.17
C LYS A 192 -11.75 10.62 14.10
N ILE A 193 -12.11 10.81 12.83
CA ILE A 193 -11.14 10.72 11.72
C ILE A 193 -10.04 11.75 11.98
N ASP A 194 -8.79 11.31 11.91
CA ASP A 194 -7.64 12.13 12.25
C ASP A 194 -7.29 13.14 11.15
N ASP A 195 -6.60 14.18 11.50
CA ASP A 195 -6.18 15.23 10.57
C ASP A 195 -5.21 14.69 9.51
N ILE A 196 -5.23 15.33 8.33
CA ILE A 196 -4.25 15.08 7.27
C ILE A 196 -3.35 16.29 7.17
N LYS A 197 -2.04 16.09 7.33
CA LYS A 197 -1.04 17.17 7.25
C LYS A 197 -0.03 16.91 6.16
N ASP A 198 0.56 17.97 5.63
CA ASP A 198 1.67 17.88 4.67
C ASP A 198 2.93 17.31 5.33
N GLY A 199 3.79 16.69 4.54
CA GLY A 199 5.08 16.16 4.98
C GLY A 199 4.98 14.77 5.62
N PHE A 200 5.96 14.45 6.45
CA PHE A 200 6.11 13.19 7.21
C PHE A 200 6.95 13.42 8.47
N GLY A 201 6.96 12.44 9.36
CA GLY A 201 7.82 12.45 10.57
C GLY A 201 7.07 12.59 11.89
N ASN A 202 5.80 13.03 11.87
CA ASN A 202 4.97 13.16 13.06
C ASN A 202 3.83 12.12 13.09
N GLY A 203 3.19 11.88 11.94
CA GLY A 203 2.10 10.90 11.82
C GLY A 203 2.61 9.46 11.72
N GLY A 204 1.79 8.53 12.18
CA GLY A 204 2.06 7.09 12.12
C GLY A 204 1.96 6.50 10.71
N PHE A 205 1.08 7.06 9.89
CA PHE A 205 0.82 6.62 8.53
C PHE A 205 1.19 7.73 7.53
N VAL A 206 2.00 7.37 6.53
CA VAL A 206 2.52 8.32 5.54
C VAL A 206 2.09 7.90 4.14
N ILE A 207 1.71 8.88 3.35
CA ILE A 207 1.37 8.75 1.94
C ILE A 207 2.41 9.51 1.12
N VAL A 208 3.00 8.84 0.14
CA VAL A 208 3.98 9.40 -0.78
C VAL A 208 3.46 9.21 -2.20
N ARG A 209 3.24 10.31 -2.93
CA ARG A 209 2.98 10.29 -4.36
C ARG A 209 4.19 10.80 -5.11
N MET A 210 4.59 10.11 -6.18
CA MET A 210 5.64 10.56 -7.08
C MET A 210 5.26 10.28 -8.53
N ARG A 211 5.79 11.08 -9.47
CA ARG A 211 5.51 10.95 -10.91
C ARG A 211 6.61 10.19 -11.63
N LYS A 212 6.22 9.36 -12.60
CA LYS A 212 7.16 8.72 -13.52
C LYS A 212 7.92 9.81 -14.29
N ASN A 213 9.25 9.74 -14.30
CA ASN A 213 10.06 10.61 -15.14
C ASN A 213 9.81 10.28 -16.62
N ARG A 214 9.88 11.28 -17.49
CA ARG A 214 9.93 11.05 -18.93
C ARG A 214 11.20 10.25 -19.25
N GLU A 215 11.05 9.24 -20.08
CA GLU A 215 12.22 8.62 -20.71
C GLU A 215 12.68 9.59 -21.81
N VAL A 216 13.93 10.05 -21.70
CA VAL A 216 14.58 10.90 -22.70
C VAL A 216 15.04 10.03 -23.85
#